data_367f2fdc0279d8214e832cda2a48dcfa
#
_entry.id   367f2fdc0279d8214e832cda2a48dcfa
#
_cell.length_a   1.000
_cell.length_b   1.000
_cell.length_c   1.000
_cell.angle_alpha   90.00
_cell.angle_beta   90.00
_cell.angle_gamma   90.00
#
_symmetry.space_group_name_H-M   'P 1'
#
loop_
_entity.id
_entity.type
_entity.pdbx_description
1 polymer ?
#
loop_
_entity_poly.entity_id
_entity_poly.type
_entity_poly.pdbx_seq_one_letter_code
_entity_poly.pdbx_strand_id
1 'polypeptide(L)'
;MKNYCTQVLVLFSLIFFVNCTNNELRNNFVEENYTKEEVTISMRDGINLHTTVYAPKDKSVSYPILLMRTPYSCSPYGKGKMKTSIGPNINLMKEGNIVVYQDVRGRWMSEGVYDNMRAYIPNKKEDQSDEASDTYDTIDWLVKNVDNNNGNVGTWGISYPGHYSTVSTIDAHPALKAASPQACIGDFFFDDFRHNGAFLLSYFRAISLFGKYKDTPTDTAWY
;
A
#
# COMPACT_ATOMS: atom_id res chain seq x y z
N MET A 1 -39.14 -26.63 -27.14
CA MET A 1 -38.04 -26.85 -26.17
C MET A 1 -36.62 -26.64 -26.74
N LYS A 2 -36.40 -26.71 -28.06
CA LYS A 2 -35.02 -26.53 -28.64
C LYS A 2 -34.53 -25.07 -28.66
N ASN A 3 -35.40 -24.06 -28.68
CA ASN A 3 -34.97 -22.66 -28.81
C ASN A 3 -34.50 -22.00 -27.50
N TYR A 4 -34.88 -22.50 -26.34
CA TYR A 4 -34.44 -21.94 -25.05
C TYR A 4 -33.03 -22.29 -24.70
N CYS A 5 -32.57 -23.50 -25.07
CA CYS A 5 -31.20 -23.94 -24.79
C CYS A 5 -30.15 -23.12 -25.57
N THR A 6 -30.47 -22.75 -26.81
CA THR A 6 -29.57 -21.95 -27.66
C THR A 6 -29.49 -20.49 -27.19
N GLN A 7 -30.58 -19.92 -26.71
CA GLN A 7 -30.59 -18.55 -26.17
C GLN A 7 -29.83 -18.44 -24.84
N VAL A 8 -29.93 -19.45 -23.97
CA VAL A 8 -29.18 -19.48 -22.71
C VAL A 8 -27.67 -19.64 -22.95
N LEU A 9 -27.25 -20.47 -23.94
CA LEU A 9 -25.86 -20.64 -24.31
C LEU A 9 -25.26 -19.34 -24.90
N VAL A 10 -26.00 -18.61 -25.71
CA VAL A 10 -25.56 -17.34 -26.29
C VAL A 10 -25.44 -16.26 -25.19
N LEU A 11 -26.35 -16.24 -24.21
CA LEU A 11 -26.25 -15.32 -23.07
C LEU A 11 -25.01 -15.63 -22.19
N PHE A 12 -24.75 -16.89 -21.92
CA PHE A 12 -23.57 -17.30 -21.14
C PHE A 12 -22.26 -16.98 -21.87
N SER A 13 -22.19 -17.18 -23.20
CA SER A 13 -21.00 -16.82 -23.98
C SER A 13 -20.76 -15.31 -24.02
N LEU A 14 -21.82 -14.49 -24.11
CA LEU A 14 -21.72 -13.02 -24.05
C LEU A 14 -21.20 -12.52 -22.71
N ILE A 15 -21.63 -13.13 -21.59
CA ILE A 15 -21.16 -12.77 -20.25
C ILE A 15 -19.68 -13.16 -20.08
N PHE A 16 -19.23 -14.27 -20.66
CA PHE A 16 -17.80 -14.67 -20.63
C PHE A 16 -16.93 -13.73 -21.47
N PHE A 17 -17.38 -13.29 -22.64
CA PHE A 17 -16.65 -12.33 -23.48
C PHE A 17 -16.54 -10.94 -22.81
N VAL A 18 -17.57 -10.45 -22.16
CA VAL A 18 -17.53 -9.16 -21.45
C VAL A 18 -16.58 -9.19 -20.26
N ASN A 19 -16.47 -10.31 -19.55
CA ASN A 19 -15.51 -10.45 -18.46
C ASN A 19 -14.06 -10.59 -18.95
N CYS A 20 -13.79 -11.26 -20.07
CA CYS A 20 -12.45 -11.34 -20.67
C CYS A 20 -11.96 -9.98 -21.18
N THR A 21 -12.80 -9.22 -21.88
CA THR A 21 -12.42 -7.89 -22.37
C THR A 21 -12.16 -6.88 -21.25
N ASN A 22 -12.92 -6.94 -20.16
CA ASN A 22 -12.69 -6.08 -19.00
C ASN A 22 -11.38 -6.43 -18.26
N ASN A 23 -10.95 -7.67 -18.25
CA ASN A 23 -9.68 -8.08 -17.65
C ASN A 23 -8.48 -7.69 -18.53
N GLU A 24 -8.55 -7.81 -19.84
CA GLU A 24 -7.47 -7.37 -20.72
C GLU A 24 -7.29 -5.84 -20.70
N LEU A 25 -8.38 -5.08 -20.69
CA LEU A 25 -8.34 -3.62 -20.54
C LEU A 25 -7.74 -3.18 -19.18
N ARG A 26 -7.89 -3.98 -18.12
CA ARG A 26 -7.25 -3.73 -16.83
C ARG A 26 -5.76 -4.02 -16.83
N ASN A 27 -5.34 -5.08 -17.52
CA ASN A 27 -3.96 -5.57 -17.46
C ASN A 27 -2.97 -4.62 -18.13
N ASN A 28 -3.38 -3.85 -19.13
CA ASN A 28 -2.48 -2.97 -19.87
C ASN A 28 -2.56 -1.50 -19.41
N PHE A 29 -3.62 -1.10 -18.70
CA PHE A 29 -3.86 0.30 -18.34
C PHE A 29 -2.70 0.93 -17.56
N VAL A 30 -2.15 0.21 -16.58
CA VAL A 30 -1.04 0.73 -15.76
C VAL A 30 0.22 0.88 -16.61
N GLU A 31 0.56 -0.14 -17.40
CA GLU A 31 1.74 -0.12 -18.27
C GLU A 31 1.65 0.98 -19.35
N GLU A 32 0.47 1.21 -19.89
CA GLU A 32 0.25 2.24 -20.92
C GLU A 32 0.30 3.66 -20.37
N ASN A 33 -0.23 3.89 -19.16
CA ASN A 33 -0.47 5.24 -18.63
C ASN A 33 0.47 5.66 -17.50
N TYR A 34 1.24 4.74 -16.91
CA TYR A 34 2.09 4.99 -15.75
C TYR A 34 3.55 4.63 -16.02
N THR A 35 4.43 5.33 -15.37
CA THR A 35 5.83 4.93 -15.15
C THR A 35 5.96 4.34 -13.77
N LYS A 36 6.93 3.44 -13.58
CA LYS A 36 7.32 2.91 -12.26
C LYS A 36 8.75 3.29 -11.96
N GLU A 37 8.98 3.81 -10.78
CA GLU A 37 10.30 4.03 -10.20
C GLU A 37 10.39 3.37 -8.83
N GLU A 38 11.54 2.80 -8.51
CA GLU A 38 11.87 2.26 -7.19
C GLU A 38 12.92 3.17 -6.57
N VAL A 39 12.63 3.67 -5.39
CA VAL A 39 13.50 4.59 -4.65
C VAL A 39 13.72 4.08 -3.23
N THR A 40 14.82 4.51 -2.66
CA THR A 40 15.14 4.28 -1.26
C THR A 40 15.00 5.59 -0.52
N ILE A 41 14.15 5.64 0.50
CA ILE A 41 13.91 6.83 1.30
C ILE A 41 14.57 6.63 2.66
N SER A 42 15.51 7.51 3.00
CA SER A 42 16.19 7.49 4.30
C SER A 42 15.32 8.15 5.36
N MET A 43 15.05 7.45 6.43
CA MET A 43 14.32 7.96 7.60
C MET A 43 15.25 8.78 8.50
N ARG A 44 14.71 9.54 9.43
CA ARG A 44 15.46 10.43 10.35
C ARG A 44 16.56 9.75 11.16
N ASP A 45 16.41 8.45 11.40
CA ASP A 45 17.39 7.60 12.11
C ASP A 45 18.38 6.90 11.17
N GLY A 46 18.36 7.24 9.88
CA GLY A 46 19.28 6.69 8.86
C GLY A 46 18.87 5.35 8.27
N ILE A 47 17.76 4.74 8.71
CA ILE A 47 17.24 3.50 8.13
C ILE A 47 16.56 3.79 6.78
N ASN A 48 16.83 2.93 5.81
CA ASN A 48 16.36 3.10 4.43
C ASN A 48 15.13 2.25 4.16
N LEU A 49 14.05 2.89 3.67
CA LEU A 49 12.82 2.20 3.32
C LEU A 49 12.62 2.14 1.80
N HIS A 50 12.37 0.94 1.30
CA HIS A 50 12.09 0.71 -0.11
C HIS A 50 10.70 1.22 -0.49
N THR A 51 10.65 2.03 -1.53
CA THR A 51 9.42 2.69 -1.96
C THR A 51 9.29 2.57 -3.47
N THR A 52 8.10 2.20 -3.92
CA THR A 52 7.75 2.11 -5.34
C THR A 52 6.78 3.21 -5.69
N VAL A 53 7.14 4.05 -6.65
CA VAL A 53 6.35 5.19 -7.12
C VAL A 53 5.81 4.88 -8.52
N TYR A 54 4.49 4.91 -8.67
CA TYR A 54 3.80 4.87 -9.95
C TYR A 54 3.30 6.27 -10.27
N ALA A 55 3.86 6.92 -11.27
CA ALA A 55 3.49 8.27 -11.69
C ALA A 55 2.84 8.27 -13.08
N PRO A 56 1.77 9.05 -13.31
CA PRO A 56 1.20 9.22 -14.64
C PRO A 56 2.24 9.66 -15.67
N LYS A 57 2.18 9.10 -16.87
CA LYS A 57 3.02 9.53 -18.00
C LYS A 57 2.65 10.92 -18.51
N ASP A 58 1.39 11.30 -18.35
CA ASP A 58 0.95 12.67 -18.65
C ASP A 58 1.56 13.64 -17.63
N LYS A 59 2.32 14.60 -18.13
CA LYS A 59 3.00 15.64 -17.35
C LYS A 59 2.35 17.01 -17.48
N SER A 60 1.20 17.08 -18.14
CA SER A 60 0.50 18.36 -18.40
C SER A 60 -0.15 18.96 -17.15
N VAL A 61 -0.38 18.15 -16.12
CA VAL A 61 -0.98 18.55 -14.84
C VAL A 61 -0.20 17.96 -13.66
N SER A 62 -0.44 18.51 -12.46
CA SER A 62 0.11 17.98 -11.22
C SER A 62 -0.92 17.14 -10.48
N TYR A 63 -0.48 16.05 -9.86
CA TYR A 63 -1.31 15.02 -9.28
C TYR A 63 -1.15 14.91 -7.75
N PRO A 64 -2.19 14.55 -7.00
CA PRO A 64 -2.03 14.17 -5.61
C PRO A 64 -1.35 12.79 -5.49
N ILE A 65 -0.73 12.57 -4.35
CA ILE A 65 -0.07 11.31 -4.02
C ILE A 65 -1.01 10.46 -3.16
N LEU A 66 -1.18 9.18 -3.53
CA LEU A 66 -1.85 8.15 -2.74
C LEU A 66 -0.82 7.17 -2.20
N LEU A 67 -0.51 7.27 -0.91
CA LEU A 67 0.50 6.44 -0.23
C LEU A 67 -0.15 5.27 0.50
N MET A 68 0.37 4.06 0.27
CA MET A 68 0.09 2.87 1.06
C MET A 68 1.38 2.28 1.60
N ARG A 69 1.52 2.23 2.92
CA ARG A 69 2.59 1.49 3.60
C ARG A 69 2.10 0.09 3.92
N THR A 70 2.96 -0.93 3.77
CA THR A 70 2.53 -2.33 3.84
C THR A 70 3.62 -3.25 4.38
N PRO A 71 3.28 -4.25 5.23
CA PRO A 71 4.18 -5.32 5.58
C PRO A 71 4.13 -6.49 4.58
N TYR A 72 3.22 -6.43 3.58
CA TYR A 72 2.90 -7.54 2.69
C TYR A 72 3.67 -7.54 1.36
N SER A 73 4.46 -6.53 1.05
CA SER A 73 5.29 -6.39 -0.15
C SER A 73 4.80 -5.34 -1.15
N CYS A 74 5.74 -4.54 -1.61
CA CYS A 74 5.55 -3.62 -2.74
C CYS A 74 5.70 -4.29 -4.10
N SER A 75 5.99 -5.61 -4.14
CA SER A 75 6.22 -6.35 -5.39
C SER A 75 5.21 -6.00 -6.51
N PRO A 76 5.62 -6.18 -7.78
CA PRO A 76 6.86 -6.80 -8.26
C PRO A 76 8.05 -5.84 -8.17
N TYR A 77 9.20 -6.34 -7.68
CA TYR A 77 10.46 -5.60 -7.63
C TYR A 77 11.23 -5.70 -8.93
N GLY A 78 12.03 -4.66 -9.20
CA GLY A 78 12.94 -4.59 -10.32
C GLY A 78 12.41 -3.82 -11.53
N LYS A 79 13.35 -3.32 -12.31
CA LYS A 79 13.09 -2.47 -13.48
C LYS A 79 12.20 -3.20 -14.50
N GLY A 80 11.21 -2.50 -15.02
CA GLY A 80 10.30 -3.01 -16.05
C GLY A 80 9.21 -3.97 -15.55
N LYS A 81 9.18 -4.30 -14.26
CA LYS A 81 8.11 -5.11 -13.68
C LYS A 81 7.07 -4.21 -13.07
N MET A 82 5.85 -4.22 -13.59
CA MET A 82 4.75 -3.37 -13.13
C MET A 82 3.63 -4.18 -12.50
N LYS A 83 2.88 -3.56 -11.59
CA LYS A 83 1.59 -4.09 -11.12
C LYS A 83 0.57 -3.97 -12.25
N THR A 84 -0.32 -4.94 -12.37
CA THR A 84 -1.45 -4.88 -13.31
C THR A 84 -2.57 -3.96 -12.83
N SER A 85 -2.59 -3.65 -11.52
CA SER A 85 -3.53 -2.72 -10.90
C SER A 85 -2.83 -1.98 -9.77
N ILE A 86 -3.06 -0.67 -9.67
CA ILE A 86 -2.52 0.21 -8.64
C ILE A 86 -3.64 1.03 -7.99
N GLY A 87 -3.37 1.57 -6.80
CA GLY A 87 -4.35 2.37 -6.07
C GLY A 87 -5.54 1.58 -5.52
N PRO A 88 -6.50 2.24 -4.88
CA PRO A 88 -7.66 1.59 -4.29
C PRO A 88 -8.63 1.01 -5.31
N ASN A 89 -8.77 1.63 -6.47
CA ASN A 89 -9.68 1.21 -7.54
C ASN A 89 -9.32 1.83 -8.90
N ILE A 90 -9.92 1.27 -9.96
CA ILE A 90 -9.66 1.68 -11.34
C ILE A 90 -10.05 3.14 -11.64
N ASN A 91 -11.07 3.69 -10.97
CA ASN A 91 -11.50 5.05 -11.23
C ASN A 91 -10.44 6.06 -10.76
N LEU A 92 -9.89 5.86 -9.56
CA LEU A 92 -8.78 6.68 -9.06
C LEU A 92 -7.52 6.55 -9.92
N MET A 93 -7.25 5.37 -10.50
CA MET A 93 -6.16 5.22 -11.47
C MET A 93 -6.40 6.06 -12.73
N LYS A 94 -7.62 6.08 -13.24
CA LYS A 94 -7.99 6.83 -14.46
C LYS A 94 -7.98 8.35 -14.23
N GLU A 95 -8.19 8.80 -13.02
CA GLU A 95 -8.08 10.21 -12.64
C GLU A 95 -6.63 10.71 -12.57
N GLY A 96 -5.64 9.80 -12.62
CA GLY A 96 -4.24 10.17 -12.73
C GLY A 96 -3.56 10.51 -11.39
N ASN A 97 -3.81 9.77 -10.32
CA ASN A 97 -3.07 9.95 -9.06
C ASN A 97 -1.65 9.35 -9.14
N ILE A 98 -0.67 9.96 -8.47
CA ILE A 98 0.61 9.30 -8.18
C ILE A 98 0.35 8.26 -7.09
N VAL A 99 0.61 6.98 -7.38
CA VAL A 99 0.37 5.90 -6.42
C VAL A 99 1.70 5.39 -5.88
N VAL A 100 1.84 5.39 -4.56
CA VAL A 100 3.07 5.04 -3.87
C VAL A 100 2.82 3.86 -2.92
N TYR A 101 3.72 2.88 -3.01
CA TYR A 101 3.77 1.75 -2.08
C TYR A 101 5.11 1.76 -1.37
N GLN A 102 5.11 1.54 -0.05
CA GLN A 102 6.33 1.44 0.73
C GLN A 102 6.33 0.17 1.57
N ASP A 103 7.38 -0.62 1.45
CA ASP A 103 7.67 -1.69 2.39
C ASP A 103 7.99 -1.05 3.75
N VAL A 104 7.29 -1.47 4.80
CA VAL A 104 7.54 -0.93 6.14
C VAL A 104 8.89 -1.41 6.68
N ARG A 105 9.41 -0.69 7.65
CA ARG A 105 10.68 -0.97 8.34
C ARG A 105 10.83 -2.44 8.69
N GLY A 106 11.98 -3.03 8.32
CA GLY A 106 12.33 -4.42 8.58
C GLY A 106 11.51 -5.44 7.80
N ARG A 107 10.83 -5.02 6.73
CA ARG A 107 10.08 -5.94 5.85
C ARG A 107 10.56 -5.82 4.41
N TRP A 108 10.60 -6.98 3.71
CA TRP A 108 10.94 -7.10 2.29
C TRP A 108 12.23 -6.39 1.91
N MET A 109 12.14 -5.35 1.09
CA MET A 109 13.31 -4.60 0.60
C MET A 109 13.69 -3.42 1.51
N SER A 110 12.96 -3.18 2.61
CA SER A 110 13.29 -2.15 3.60
C SER A 110 14.22 -2.66 4.68
N GLU A 111 15.12 -1.79 5.11
CA GLU A 111 16.06 -2.02 6.22
C GLU A 111 15.36 -1.89 7.59
N GLY A 112 16.15 -2.17 8.63
CA GLY A 112 15.76 -2.00 10.03
C GLY A 112 15.14 -3.24 10.64
N VAL A 113 14.62 -3.10 11.84
CA VAL A 113 13.99 -4.18 12.60
C VAL A 113 12.48 -4.05 12.52
N TYR A 114 11.82 -5.13 12.08
CA TYR A 114 10.37 -5.19 12.07
C TYR A 114 9.83 -5.38 13.49
N ASP A 115 9.00 -4.45 13.88
CA ASP A 115 8.20 -4.55 15.11
C ASP A 115 6.73 -4.56 14.74
N ASN A 116 6.01 -5.62 15.14
CA ASN A 116 4.62 -5.83 14.75
C ASN A 116 3.71 -4.81 15.43
N MET A 117 3.11 -3.90 14.64
CA MET A 117 2.30 -2.80 15.13
C MET A 117 3.05 -1.95 16.17
N ARG A 118 4.21 -1.47 15.80
CA ARG A 118 5.07 -0.62 16.64
C ARG A 118 4.25 0.51 17.26
N ALA A 119 4.37 0.62 18.57
CA ALA A 119 3.64 1.61 19.34
C ALA A 119 4.12 3.04 19.03
N TYR A 120 3.19 3.98 19.05
CA TYR A 120 3.52 5.40 18.98
C TYR A 120 4.36 5.83 20.21
N ILE A 121 5.42 6.59 19.95
CA ILE A 121 6.32 7.13 20.97
C ILE A 121 5.96 8.61 21.20
N PRO A 122 5.32 8.96 22.33
CA PRO A 122 5.05 10.36 22.63
C PRO A 122 6.35 11.13 22.95
N ASN A 123 6.45 12.38 22.49
CA ASN A 123 7.62 13.23 22.72
C ASN A 123 8.95 12.58 22.27
N LYS A 124 8.91 11.85 21.13
CA LYS A 124 10.09 11.16 20.60
C LYS A 124 11.24 12.14 20.32
N LYS A 125 12.46 11.69 20.58
CA LYS A 125 13.70 12.40 20.24
C LYS A 125 13.93 12.34 18.73
N GLU A 126 14.85 13.17 18.23
CA GLU A 126 15.15 13.27 16.79
C GLU A 126 15.60 11.95 16.16
N ASP A 127 16.28 11.10 16.93
CA ASP A 127 16.78 9.78 16.52
C ASP A 127 15.79 8.62 16.78
N GLN A 128 14.62 8.91 17.37
CA GLN A 128 13.60 7.90 17.64
C GLN A 128 12.58 7.84 16.52
N SER A 129 12.30 6.63 16.07
CA SER A 129 11.35 6.37 14.99
C SER A 129 10.22 5.44 15.42
N ASP A 130 9.03 5.75 14.94
CA ASP A 130 7.84 4.91 14.97
C ASP A 130 7.12 4.96 13.61
N GLU A 131 5.98 4.33 13.48
CA GLU A 131 5.25 4.29 12.21
C GLU A 131 4.73 5.67 11.77
N ALA A 132 4.42 6.55 12.71
CA ALA A 132 3.98 7.91 12.41
C ALA A 132 5.14 8.73 11.84
N SER A 133 6.33 8.68 12.47
CA SER A 133 7.51 9.39 12.00
C SER A 133 8.05 8.84 10.68
N ASP A 134 8.04 7.52 10.47
CA ASP A 134 8.42 6.93 9.19
C ASP A 134 7.46 7.40 8.07
N THR A 135 6.17 7.54 8.38
CA THR A 135 5.21 8.09 7.41
C THR A 135 5.44 9.57 7.15
N TYR A 136 5.74 10.34 8.20
CA TYR A 136 6.08 11.76 8.07
C TYR A 136 7.28 11.98 7.14
N ASP A 137 8.39 11.28 7.42
CA ASP A 137 9.63 11.38 6.65
C ASP A 137 9.43 10.93 5.20
N THR A 138 8.63 9.88 5.00
CA THR A 138 8.25 9.41 3.67
C THR A 138 7.48 10.48 2.90
N ILE A 139 6.47 11.10 3.49
CA ILE A 139 5.67 12.15 2.86
C ILE A 139 6.53 13.38 2.55
N ASP A 140 7.38 13.79 3.49
CA ASP A 140 8.30 14.92 3.29
C ASP A 140 9.23 14.70 2.09
N TRP A 141 9.79 13.50 1.98
CA TRP A 141 10.61 13.12 0.83
C TRP A 141 9.81 13.12 -0.48
N LEU A 142 8.62 12.50 -0.48
CA LEU A 142 7.79 12.37 -1.68
C LEU A 142 7.39 13.71 -2.27
N VAL A 143 6.93 14.65 -1.44
CA VAL A 143 6.51 15.97 -1.95
C VAL A 143 7.67 16.83 -2.46
N LYS A 144 8.89 16.56 -2.00
CA LYS A 144 10.10 17.27 -2.44
C LYS A 144 10.77 16.66 -3.68
N ASN A 145 10.62 15.36 -3.91
CA ASN A 145 11.43 14.62 -4.89
C ASN A 145 10.64 13.97 -6.02
N VAL A 146 9.34 13.77 -5.88
CA VAL A 146 8.53 13.19 -6.96
C VAL A 146 8.02 14.30 -7.87
N ASP A 147 8.37 14.24 -9.14
CA ASP A 147 7.93 15.24 -10.13
C ASP A 147 6.41 15.25 -10.33
N ASN A 148 5.88 16.38 -10.71
CA ASN A 148 4.46 16.60 -11.03
C ASN A 148 3.49 16.28 -9.88
N ASN A 149 3.94 16.23 -8.62
CA ASN A 149 3.03 16.21 -7.49
C ASN A 149 2.46 17.62 -7.22
N ASN A 150 1.26 17.69 -6.65
CA ASN A 150 0.59 18.95 -6.31
C ASN A 150 0.71 19.30 -4.81
N GLY A 151 1.58 18.62 -4.06
CA GLY A 151 1.80 18.82 -2.63
C GLY A 151 0.72 18.24 -1.71
N ASN A 152 -0.28 17.54 -2.24
CA ASN A 152 -1.32 16.90 -1.44
C ASN A 152 -1.11 15.39 -1.39
N VAL A 153 -1.19 14.82 -0.19
CA VAL A 153 -1.02 13.39 0.05
C VAL A 153 -2.25 12.81 0.73
N GLY A 154 -2.70 11.67 0.26
CA GLY A 154 -3.66 10.81 0.95
C GLY A 154 -3.01 9.49 1.33
N THR A 155 -3.30 8.98 2.53
CA THR A 155 -2.93 7.62 2.93
C THR A 155 -4.15 6.71 2.89
N TRP A 156 -3.93 5.44 2.54
CA TRP A 156 -5.00 4.44 2.48
C TRP A 156 -4.49 3.05 2.78
N GLY A 157 -5.38 2.15 3.13
CA GLY A 157 -5.06 0.76 3.33
C GLY A 157 -6.18 -0.01 3.98
N ILE A 158 -6.15 -1.34 3.80
CA ILE A 158 -7.13 -2.27 4.36
C ILE A 158 -6.39 -3.22 5.28
N SER A 159 -6.96 -3.53 6.47
CA SER A 159 -6.37 -4.40 7.48
C SER A 159 -5.06 -3.80 8.01
N TYR A 160 -3.93 -4.49 7.97
CA TYR A 160 -2.65 -3.98 8.44
C TYR A 160 -2.20 -2.67 7.74
N PRO A 161 -2.27 -2.54 6.40
CA PRO A 161 -2.09 -1.23 5.75
C PRO A 161 -3.06 -0.15 6.21
N GLY A 162 -4.27 -0.52 6.67
CA GLY A 162 -5.22 0.38 7.33
C GLY A 162 -4.68 0.92 8.65
N HIS A 163 -4.01 0.10 9.45
CA HIS A 163 -3.32 0.54 10.66
C HIS A 163 -2.26 1.61 10.34
N TYR A 164 -1.42 1.41 9.32
CA TYR A 164 -0.45 2.44 8.90
C TYR A 164 -1.12 3.72 8.40
N SER A 165 -2.27 3.62 7.76
CA SER A 165 -3.06 4.80 7.38
C SER A 165 -3.63 5.52 8.62
N THR A 166 -4.04 4.79 9.66
CA THR A 166 -4.49 5.39 10.94
C THR A 166 -3.34 6.14 11.61
N VAL A 167 -2.19 5.49 11.83
CA VAL A 167 -1.06 6.10 12.55
C VAL A 167 -0.44 7.26 11.78
N SER A 168 -0.61 7.34 10.45
CA SER A 168 -0.18 8.48 9.65
C SER A 168 -0.84 9.81 10.05
N THR A 169 -1.97 9.76 10.74
CA THR A 169 -2.70 10.94 11.22
C THR A 169 -2.18 11.47 12.55
N ILE A 170 -1.29 10.73 13.21
CA ILE A 170 -0.64 11.15 14.46
C ILE A 170 0.62 11.93 14.09
N ASP A 171 0.78 13.14 14.61
CA ASP A 171 1.86 14.07 14.22
C ASP A 171 1.96 14.23 12.69
N ALA A 172 0.81 14.36 12.03
CA ALA A 172 0.68 14.29 10.59
C ALA A 172 1.51 15.35 9.86
N HIS A 173 2.14 14.94 8.76
CA HIS A 173 2.81 15.89 7.87
C HIS A 173 1.80 16.89 7.27
N PRO A 174 2.15 18.20 7.12
CA PRO A 174 1.22 19.22 6.59
C PRO A 174 0.66 18.92 5.19
N ALA A 175 1.37 18.14 4.39
CA ALA A 175 0.91 17.68 3.08
C ALA A 175 -0.15 16.55 3.16
N LEU A 176 -0.31 15.87 4.29
CA LEU A 176 -1.35 14.85 4.47
C LEU A 176 -2.71 15.54 4.56
N LYS A 177 -3.60 15.28 3.57
CA LYS A 177 -4.92 15.91 3.45
C LYS A 177 -6.06 14.95 3.72
N ALA A 178 -5.83 13.65 3.54
CA ALA A 178 -6.83 12.62 3.75
C ALA A 178 -6.18 11.32 4.22
N ALA A 179 -6.91 10.55 5.02
CA ALA A 179 -6.56 9.19 5.39
C ALA A 179 -7.80 8.30 5.25
N SER A 180 -7.63 7.14 4.64
CA SER A 180 -8.69 6.15 4.46
C SER A 180 -8.28 4.80 5.07
N PRO A 181 -8.26 4.69 6.40
CA PRO A 181 -8.05 3.43 7.09
C PRO A 181 -9.30 2.56 6.97
N GLN A 182 -9.14 1.32 6.55
CA GLN A 182 -10.23 0.38 6.36
C GLN A 182 -9.95 -0.92 7.11
N ALA A 183 -10.94 -1.42 7.87
CA ALA A 183 -10.89 -2.69 8.58
C ALA A 183 -9.58 -2.90 9.38
N CYS A 184 -9.05 -1.85 9.98
CA CYS A 184 -7.90 -1.91 10.87
C CYS A 184 -8.35 -2.09 12.33
N ILE A 185 -7.42 -2.55 13.16
CA ILE A 185 -7.64 -2.65 14.61
C ILE A 185 -7.83 -1.24 15.17
N GLY A 186 -8.93 -1.02 15.89
CA GLY A 186 -9.21 0.22 16.61
C GLY A 186 -8.76 0.18 18.06
N ASP A 187 -8.92 -0.97 18.71
CA ASP A 187 -8.55 -1.19 20.10
C ASP A 187 -8.23 -2.66 20.35
N PHE A 188 -7.01 -2.97 20.78
CA PHE A 188 -6.55 -4.33 21.01
C PHE A 188 -7.29 -5.09 22.13
N PHE A 189 -8.05 -4.42 22.97
CA PHE A 189 -8.89 -5.06 23.99
C PHE A 189 -10.20 -5.57 23.41
N PHE A 190 -10.74 -4.88 22.39
CA PHE A 190 -12.03 -5.20 21.79
C PHE A 190 -11.93 -5.89 20.45
N ASP A 191 -10.85 -5.62 19.69
CA ASP A 191 -10.69 -6.04 18.30
C ASP A 191 -9.62 -7.10 18.10
N ASP A 192 -9.77 -7.89 17.03
CA ASP A 192 -8.82 -8.84 16.47
C ASP A 192 -8.25 -9.81 17.51
N PHE A 193 -7.14 -9.46 18.17
CA PHE A 193 -6.44 -10.36 19.11
C PHE A 193 -7.25 -10.68 20.36
N ARG A 194 -8.17 -9.82 20.72
CA ARG A 194 -9.04 -9.99 21.87
C ARG A 194 -10.45 -9.55 21.58
N HIS A 195 -11.43 -10.20 22.23
CA HIS A 195 -12.80 -9.73 22.28
C HIS A 195 -13.16 -9.47 23.74
N ASN A 196 -13.38 -8.21 24.08
CA ASN A 196 -13.62 -7.77 25.47
C ASN A 196 -12.58 -8.34 26.44
N GLY A 197 -11.29 -8.29 26.05
CA GLY A 197 -10.17 -8.79 26.83
C GLY A 197 -9.90 -10.29 26.73
N ALA A 198 -10.82 -11.09 26.19
CA ALA A 198 -10.60 -12.53 25.96
C ALA A 198 -9.69 -12.75 24.74
N PHE A 199 -8.54 -13.40 24.94
CA PHE A 199 -7.59 -13.66 23.86
C PHE A 199 -8.12 -14.70 22.86
N LEU A 200 -8.02 -14.39 21.55
CA LEU A 200 -8.45 -15.29 20.49
C LEU A 200 -7.30 -16.19 20.03
N LEU A 201 -7.39 -17.48 20.36
CA LEU A 201 -6.36 -18.47 20.00
C LEU A 201 -6.12 -18.61 18.50
N SER A 202 -7.11 -18.31 17.67
CA SER A 202 -6.98 -18.31 16.20
C SER A 202 -5.89 -17.37 15.68
N TYR A 203 -5.56 -16.32 16.42
CA TYR A 203 -4.52 -15.35 16.05
C TYR A 203 -3.10 -15.90 16.17
N PHE A 204 -2.85 -16.98 16.92
CA PHE A 204 -1.55 -17.67 16.85
C PHE A 204 -1.21 -18.14 15.43
N ARG A 205 -2.22 -18.53 14.64
CA ARG A 205 -2.02 -18.84 13.22
C ARG A 205 -1.81 -17.60 12.38
N ALA A 206 -2.53 -16.52 12.67
CA ALA A 206 -2.40 -15.25 11.93
C ALA A 206 -1.02 -14.61 12.12
N ILE A 207 -0.43 -14.67 13.30
CA ILE A 207 0.92 -14.14 13.56
C ILE A 207 1.97 -14.78 12.64
N SER A 208 1.83 -16.08 12.33
CA SER A 208 2.75 -16.76 11.42
C SER A 208 2.67 -16.24 9.98
N LEU A 209 1.55 -15.63 9.58
CA LEU A 209 1.37 -15.04 8.25
C LEU A 209 2.21 -13.76 8.06
N PHE A 210 2.63 -13.10 9.14
CA PHE A 210 3.49 -11.92 9.05
C PHE A 210 4.96 -12.27 8.81
N GLY A 211 5.28 -13.57 8.75
CA GLY A 211 6.59 -14.08 8.41
C GLY A 211 7.62 -13.94 9.54
N LYS A 212 8.78 -14.52 9.31
CA LYS A 212 9.91 -14.45 10.23
C LYS A 212 10.71 -13.19 9.99
N TYR A 213 11.36 -12.69 11.04
CA TYR A 213 12.37 -11.64 10.94
C TYR A 213 13.51 -12.08 10.01
N LYS A 214 14.01 -11.17 9.22
CA LYS A 214 15.21 -11.33 8.38
C LYS A 214 16.15 -10.16 8.62
N ASP A 215 17.44 -10.47 8.70
CA ASP A 215 18.47 -9.48 9.02
C ASP A 215 18.80 -8.54 7.85
N THR A 216 18.42 -8.93 6.63
CA THR A 216 18.72 -8.17 5.42
C THR A 216 17.50 -8.05 4.52
N PRO A 217 17.37 -6.95 3.77
CA PRO A 217 16.34 -6.79 2.75
C PRO A 217 16.34 -7.94 1.75
N THR A 218 15.13 -8.35 1.32
CA THR A 218 14.97 -9.45 0.36
C THR A 218 13.66 -9.31 -0.42
N ASP A 219 13.72 -9.66 -1.70
CA ASP A 219 12.56 -9.78 -2.59
C ASP A 219 11.95 -11.19 -2.60
N THR A 220 12.59 -12.14 -1.92
CA THR A 220 12.13 -13.52 -1.82
C THR A 220 11.21 -13.76 -0.64
N ALA A 221 10.42 -14.84 -0.71
CA ALA A 221 9.38 -15.16 0.25
C ALA A 221 9.81 -15.01 1.72
N TRP A 222 9.03 -14.26 2.46
CA TRP A 222 9.14 -14.08 3.91
C TRP A 222 8.36 -15.14 4.70
N TYR A 223 7.65 -16.05 4.01
CA TYR A 223 6.75 -17.06 4.58
C TYR A 223 7.32 -18.47 4.44
#